data_0c3fb87cce261de42ae44d8827c27eec
#
_entry.id   0c3fb87cce261de42ae44d8827c27eec
#
_cell.length_a   1.000
_cell.length_b   1.000
_cell.length_c   1.000
_cell.angle_alpha   90.00
_cell.angle_beta   90.00
_cell.angle_gamma   90.00
#
_symmetry.space_group_name_H-M   'P 1'
#
loop_
_entity.id
_entity.type
_entity.pdbx_description
1 polymer ?
#
loop_
_entity_poly.entity_id
_entity_poly.type
_entity_poly.pdbx_seq_one_letter_code
_entity_poly.pdbx_strand_id
1 'polypeptide(L)'
;LTYIVEQYRWNKWVKIGEVDGTGLEKENDYKFSVSSHLHSGQNKFRAKQVDYTGRPRPTKSTMFQDDSRAPVSLINPKIKKSLDFSENTLYEIFDTYGNLVKKGYGQSISVENLEKGLYYVNYDSKTGEVVSKK
;
A
#
# COMPACT_ATOMS: atom_id res chain seq x y z
N LEU A 1 5.95 15.68 -17.70
CA LEU A 1 5.67 14.24 -17.63
C LEU A 1 5.90 13.72 -16.22
N THR A 2 4.90 13.02 -15.71
CA THR A 2 4.98 12.39 -14.40
C THR A 2 4.76 10.89 -14.56
N TYR A 3 5.55 10.10 -13.86
CA TYR A 3 5.34 8.66 -13.79
C TYR A 3 4.76 8.31 -12.44
N ILE A 4 3.66 7.57 -12.45
CA ILE A 4 3.03 7.06 -11.22
C ILE A 4 3.51 5.64 -11.03
N VAL A 5 4.10 5.36 -9.87
CA VAL A 5 4.54 4.02 -9.50
C VAL A 5 3.45 3.37 -8.67
N GLU A 6 3.03 2.18 -9.11
CA GLU A 6 1.97 1.42 -8.43
C GLU A 6 2.46 0.03 -8.09
N GLN A 7 1.96 -0.48 -6.99
CA GLN A 7 2.18 -1.85 -6.54
C GLN A 7 0.85 -2.60 -6.57
N TYR A 8 0.86 -3.81 -7.13
CA TYR A 8 -0.32 -4.67 -7.08
C TYR A 8 -0.37 -5.39 -5.74
N ARG A 9 -1.35 -5.05 -4.94
CA ARG A 9 -1.58 -5.72 -3.65
C ARG A 9 -3.05 -5.58 -3.26
N TRP A 10 -3.52 -6.46 -2.45
CA TRP A 10 -4.91 -6.45 -1.98
C TRP A 10 -5.91 -6.47 -3.16
N ASN A 11 -5.57 -7.21 -4.21
CA ASN A 11 -6.36 -7.37 -5.42
C ASN A 11 -6.58 -6.07 -6.22
N LYS A 12 -5.70 -5.09 -6.05
CA LYS A 12 -5.79 -3.82 -6.77
C LYS A 12 -4.40 -3.20 -6.95
N TRP A 13 -4.32 -2.23 -7.85
CA TRP A 13 -3.12 -1.41 -8.00
C TRP A 13 -3.18 -0.26 -7.00
N VAL A 14 -2.16 -0.16 -6.18
CA VAL A 14 -2.04 0.87 -5.14
C VAL A 14 -0.91 1.81 -5.51
N LYS A 15 -1.21 3.11 -5.59
CA LYS A 15 -0.19 4.12 -5.84
C LYS A 15 0.76 4.17 -4.65
N ILE A 16 2.06 4.01 -4.93
CA ILE A 16 3.08 4.07 -3.88
C ILE A 16 4.01 5.27 -4.06
N GLY A 17 3.97 5.96 -5.18
CA GLY A 17 4.77 7.16 -5.38
C GLY A 17 4.67 7.72 -6.77
N GLU A 18 5.39 8.81 -6.97
CA GLU A 18 5.51 9.50 -8.25
C GLU A 18 6.96 9.79 -8.54
N VAL A 19 7.32 9.71 -9.81
CA VAL A 19 8.63 10.14 -10.29
C VAL A 19 8.39 11.22 -11.32
N ASP A 20 8.97 12.40 -11.10
CA ASP A 20 8.88 13.48 -12.06
C ASP A 20 9.83 13.20 -13.20
N GLY A 21 9.25 12.97 -14.37
CA GLY A 21 10.03 12.80 -15.58
C GLY A 21 10.17 14.12 -16.29
N THR A 22 11.37 14.61 -16.42
CA THR A 22 11.61 15.85 -17.17
C THR A 22 11.27 15.71 -18.64
N GLY A 23 11.13 14.51 -19.13
CA GLY A 23 10.68 14.21 -20.49
C GLY A 23 11.67 14.57 -21.58
N LEU A 24 12.80 15.11 -21.21
CA LEU A 24 13.75 15.65 -22.18
C LEU A 24 14.82 14.67 -22.59
N GLU A 25 15.05 13.66 -21.80
CA GLU A 25 16.19 12.80 -21.99
C GLU A 25 15.77 11.36 -22.08
N LYS A 26 16.05 10.77 -23.21
CA LYS A 26 15.70 9.39 -23.51
C LYS A 26 16.45 8.37 -22.67
N GLU A 27 17.52 8.79 -22.03
CA GLU A 27 18.42 7.91 -21.30
C GLU A 27 18.34 8.08 -19.79
N ASN A 28 17.42 8.88 -19.31
CA ASN A 28 17.25 9.04 -17.87
C ASN A 28 16.65 7.79 -17.24
N ASP A 29 17.43 7.19 -16.38
CA ASP A 29 16.94 6.15 -15.51
C ASP A 29 16.12 6.78 -14.38
N TYR A 30 14.83 6.52 -14.41
CA TYR A 30 13.95 6.94 -13.31
C TYR A 30 14.05 5.91 -12.20
N LYS A 31 14.50 6.36 -11.03
CA LYS A 31 14.65 5.48 -9.89
C LYS A 31 13.63 5.82 -8.81
N PHE A 32 12.94 4.81 -8.36
CA PHE A 32 12.02 4.91 -7.23
C PHE A 32 12.32 3.75 -6.29
N SER A 33 12.59 4.08 -5.01
CA SER A 33 12.87 3.05 -4.02
C SER A 33 11.57 2.43 -3.54
N VAL A 34 11.44 1.11 -3.71
CA VAL A 34 10.26 0.36 -3.27
C VAL A 34 10.51 -0.42 -1.99
N SER A 35 11.69 -0.29 -1.39
CA SER A 35 12.10 -1.13 -0.26
C SER A 35 11.16 -1.05 0.95
N SER A 36 10.60 0.13 1.23
CA SER A 36 9.64 0.31 2.33
C SER A 36 8.24 -0.19 2.00
N HIS A 37 7.96 -0.51 0.74
CA HIS A 37 6.64 -0.94 0.29
C HIS A 37 6.55 -2.43 0.05
N LEU A 38 7.66 -3.16 0.18
CA LEU A 38 7.66 -4.59 -0.06
C LEU A 38 6.83 -5.31 1.00
N HIS A 39 5.98 -6.21 0.54
CA HIS A 39 5.26 -7.14 1.41
C HIS A 39 5.84 -8.54 1.26
N SER A 40 5.44 -9.45 2.13
CA SER A 40 5.83 -10.84 2.00
C SER A 40 5.25 -11.47 0.73
N GLY A 41 5.94 -12.44 0.15
CA GLY A 41 5.53 -13.11 -1.06
C GLY A 41 5.93 -12.32 -2.31
N GLN A 42 5.12 -12.45 -3.36
CA GLN A 42 5.41 -11.85 -4.66
C GLN A 42 4.98 -10.40 -4.72
N ASN A 43 5.92 -9.53 -5.07
CA ASN A 43 5.66 -8.10 -5.25
C ASN A 43 5.63 -7.78 -6.75
N LYS A 44 4.60 -7.08 -7.19
CA LYS A 44 4.42 -6.69 -8.58
C LYS A 44 4.24 -5.18 -8.66
N PHE A 45 5.04 -4.54 -9.49
CA PHE A 45 5.04 -3.09 -9.66
C PHE A 45 4.82 -2.72 -11.12
N ARG A 46 4.26 -1.54 -11.33
CA ARG A 46 4.18 -0.94 -12.66
C ARG A 46 4.37 0.56 -12.57
N ALA A 47 4.80 1.16 -13.66
CA ALA A 47 4.84 2.61 -13.82
C ALA A 47 3.82 3.01 -14.87
N LYS A 48 3.10 4.11 -14.62
CA LYS A 48 2.20 4.74 -15.58
C LYS A 48 2.71 6.12 -15.90
N GLN A 49 2.76 6.43 -17.19
CA GLN A 49 3.08 7.77 -17.65
C GLN A 49 1.80 8.59 -17.70
N VAL A 50 1.83 9.77 -17.12
CA VAL A 50 0.74 10.73 -17.19
C VAL A 50 1.16 11.85 -18.12
N ASP A 51 0.43 12.04 -19.22
CA ASP A 51 0.73 13.08 -20.17
C ASP A 51 0.09 14.42 -19.77
N TYR A 52 0.25 15.44 -20.60
CA TYR A 52 -0.26 16.78 -20.33
C TYR A 52 -1.80 16.84 -20.30
N THR A 53 -2.48 15.85 -20.85
CA THR A 53 -3.93 15.78 -20.83
C THR A 53 -4.47 15.05 -19.60
N GLY A 54 -3.57 14.57 -18.75
CA GLY A 54 -3.95 13.82 -17.56
C GLY A 54 -4.34 12.38 -17.83
N ARG A 55 -4.11 11.86 -19.03
CA ARG A 55 -4.45 10.47 -19.37
C ARG A 55 -3.34 9.54 -18.95
N PRO A 56 -3.58 8.62 -18.01
CA PRO A 56 -2.58 7.63 -17.64
C PRO A 56 -2.40 6.60 -18.74
N ARG A 57 -1.15 6.27 -19.01
CA ARG A 57 -0.77 5.20 -19.96
C ARG A 57 0.05 4.16 -19.23
N PRO A 58 -0.48 2.94 -19.02
CA PRO A 58 0.30 1.89 -18.40
C PRO A 58 1.54 1.56 -19.24
N THR A 59 2.68 1.48 -18.59
CA THR A 59 3.92 1.01 -19.18
C THR A 59 4.16 -0.43 -18.73
N LYS A 60 5.39 -0.90 -18.88
CA LYS A 60 5.73 -2.25 -18.49
C LYS A 60 5.51 -2.49 -17.01
N SER A 61 4.92 -3.64 -16.69
CA SER A 61 4.89 -4.14 -15.32
C SER A 61 6.17 -4.89 -15.03
N THR A 62 6.78 -4.59 -13.89
CA THR A 62 7.93 -5.33 -13.38
C THR A 62 7.47 -6.18 -12.21
N MET A 63 7.79 -7.47 -12.25
CA MET A 63 7.42 -8.39 -11.18
C MET A 63 8.65 -8.66 -10.32
N PHE A 64 8.47 -8.57 -9.02
CA PHE A 64 9.53 -8.81 -8.06
C PHE A 64 9.02 -9.72 -6.96
N GLN A 65 9.81 -10.75 -6.61
CA GLN A 65 9.49 -11.66 -5.53
C GLN A 65 10.52 -11.54 -4.42
N ASP A 66 10.05 -11.31 -3.21
CA ASP A 66 10.91 -11.21 -2.02
C ASP A 66 10.51 -12.28 -1.01
N ASP A 67 11.23 -13.39 -1.03
CA ASP A 67 11.00 -14.51 -0.11
C ASP A 67 11.71 -14.31 1.23
N SER A 68 12.52 -13.27 1.37
CA SER A 68 13.30 -13.03 2.60
C SER A 68 12.46 -12.43 3.72
N ARG A 69 11.29 -11.88 3.41
CA ARG A 69 10.46 -11.19 4.39
C ARG A 69 9.46 -12.15 5.01
N ALA A 70 9.48 -12.21 6.34
CA ALA A 70 8.46 -12.94 7.07
C ALA A 70 7.10 -12.24 6.91
N PRO A 71 6.00 -12.99 6.84
CA PRO A 71 4.68 -12.39 6.81
C PRO A 71 4.43 -11.53 8.05
N VAL A 72 3.81 -10.37 7.85
CA VAL A 72 3.41 -9.50 8.93
C VAL A 72 2.12 -10.05 9.54
N SER A 73 2.04 -10.05 10.85
CA SER A 73 0.88 -10.53 11.59
C SER A 73 0.17 -9.38 12.29
N LEU A 74 -1.14 -9.48 12.37
CA LEU A 74 -1.95 -8.63 13.23
C LEU A 74 -1.85 -9.17 14.66
N ILE A 75 -1.43 -8.31 15.60
CA ILE A 75 -1.15 -8.75 16.96
C ILE A 75 -2.44 -9.06 17.73
N ASN A 76 -3.42 -8.15 17.65
CA ASN A 76 -4.68 -8.32 18.38
C ASN A 76 -5.84 -7.79 17.55
N PRO A 77 -6.83 -8.67 17.20
CA PRO A 77 -8.00 -8.20 16.45
C PRO A 77 -9.00 -7.41 17.29
N LYS A 78 -8.83 -7.38 18.61
CA LYS A 78 -9.64 -6.54 19.50
C LYS A 78 -8.82 -5.32 19.88
N ILE A 79 -9.23 -4.15 19.40
CA ILE A 79 -8.44 -2.93 19.52
C ILE A 79 -9.17 -1.86 20.35
N LYS A 80 -8.42 -1.03 21.01
CA LYS A 80 -8.93 0.15 21.76
C LYS A 80 -8.23 1.42 21.31
N LYS A 81 -6.96 1.54 21.61
CA LYS A 81 -6.18 2.73 21.33
C LYS A 81 -5.31 2.61 20.10
N SER A 82 -4.84 1.41 19.82
CA SER A 82 -3.95 1.17 18.69
C SER A 82 -4.24 -0.15 17.99
N LEU A 83 -3.95 -0.15 16.71
CA LEU A 83 -3.89 -1.33 15.88
C LEU A 83 -2.42 -1.67 15.69
N ASP A 84 -2.01 -2.87 16.11
CA ASP A 84 -0.61 -3.24 16.16
C ASP A 84 -0.32 -4.40 15.21
N PHE A 85 0.79 -4.26 14.49
CA PHE A 85 1.32 -5.29 13.59
C PHE A 85 2.66 -5.79 14.10
N SER A 86 3.09 -6.97 13.66
CA SER A 86 4.38 -7.54 14.06
C SER A 86 5.56 -6.76 13.50
N GLU A 87 5.37 -6.08 12.38
CA GLU A 87 6.37 -5.27 11.69
C GLU A 87 5.71 -4.07 11.05
N ASN A 88 6.51 -3.10 10.60
CA ASN A 88 6.01 -2.00 9.79
C ASN A 88 5.42 -2.54 8.48
N THR A 89 4.26 -2.05 8.12
CA THR A 89 3.57 -2.45 6.90
C THR A 89 2.71 -1.31 6.37
N LEU A 90 2.48 -1.30 5.06
CA LEU A 90 1.40 -0.52 4.50
C LEU A 90 0.08 -1.11 4.97
N TYR A 91 -0.88 -0.25 5.26
CA TYR A 91 -2.20 -0.70 5.71
C TYR A 91 -3.30 0.20 5.15
N GLU A 92 -4.49 -0.37 5.10
CA GLU A 92 -5.73 0.34 4.83
C GLU A 92 -6.79 -0.18 5.80
N ILE A 93 -7.57 0.73 6.38
CA ILE A 93 -8.66 0.39 7.29
C ILE A 93 -9.97 0.86 6.67
N PHE A 94 -10.93 -0.04 6.56
CA PHE A 94 -12.25 0.22 5.99
C PHE A 94 -13.33 -0.03 7.03
N ASP A 95 -14.42 0.75 6.96
CA ASP A 95 -15.61 0.47 7.76
C ASP A 95 -16.43 -0.65 7.12
N THR A 96 -17.57 -1.01 7.75
CA THR A 96 -18.41 -2.09 7.25
C THR A 96 -19.14 -1.76 5.95
N TYR A 97 -19.16 -0.48 5.56
CA TYR A 97 -19.74 -0.03 4.29
C TYR A 97 -18.72 0.01 3.17
N GLY A 98 -17.47 -0.34 3.45
CA GLY A 98 -16.41 -0.31 2.46
C GLY A 98 -15.74 1.05 2.29
N ASN A 99 -16.00 1.99 3.18
CA ASN A 99 -15.37 3.30 3.12
C ASN A 99 -13.97 3.24 3.76
N LEU A 100 -12.99 3.80 3.06
CA LEU A 100 -11.63 3.91 3.58
C LEU A 100 -11.63 4.96 4.71
N VAL A 101 -11.29 4.55 5.92
CA VAL A 101 -11.27 5.46 7.07
C VAL A 101 -9.86 5.85 7.49
N LYS A 102 -8.87 5.02 7.18
CA LYS A 102 -7.47 5.34 7.46
C LYS A 102 -6.55 4.49 6.59
N LYS A 103 -5.44 5.08 6.17
CA LYS A 103 -4.38 4.37 5.46
C LYS A 103 -3.01 4.96 5.82
N GLY A 104 -1.97 4.19 5.64
CA GLY A 104 -0.61 4.65 5.90
C GLY A 104 0.39 3.51 5.95
N TYR A 105 1.50 3.79 6.60
CA TYR A 105 2.60 2.85 6.80
C TYR A 105 3.04 2.94 8.26
N GLY A 106 3.16 1.80 8.93
CA GLY A 106 3.62 1.78 10.30
C GLY A 106 3.41 0.42 10.95
N GLN A 107 3.79 0.33 12.20
CA GLN A 107 3.69 -0.88 13.01
C GLN A 107 2.60 -0.76 14.06
N SER A 108 2.49 0.40 14.70
CA SER A 108 1.46 0.68 15.71
C SER A 108 0.70 1.93 15.28
N ILE A 109 -0.60 1.76 15.04
CA ILE A 109 -1.43 2.78 14.42
C ILE A 109 -2.47 3.25 15.45
N SER A 110 -2.52 4.56 15.71
CA SER A 110 -3.56 5.11 16.59
C SER A 110 -4.93 4.94 15.94
N VAL A 111 -5.86 4.38 16.70
CA VAL A 111 -7.25 4.21 16.28
C VAL A 111 -8.21 4.91 17.26
N GLU A 112 -7.70 5.81 18.08
CA GLU A 112 -8.52 6.52 19.06
C GLU A 112 -9.66 7.31 18.44
N ASN A 113 -9.45 7.81 17.22
CA ASN A 113 -10.44 8.60 16.49
C ASN A 113 -11.50 7.75 15.78
N LEU A 114 -11.35 6.43 15.77
CA LEU A 114 -12.32 5.56 15.12
C LEU A 114 -13.47 5.24 16.07
N GLU A 115 -14.67 5.22 15.55
CA GLU A 115 -15.85 4.83 16.31
C GLU A 115 -15.81 3.36 16.68
N LYS A 116 -16.51 2.99 17.73
CA LYS A 116 -16.64 1.58 18.13
C LYS A 116 -17.37 0.79 17.04
N GLY A 117 -16.88 -0.39 16.78
CA GLY A 117 -17.49 -1.26 15.77
C GLY A 117 -16.48 -2.14 15.06
N LEU A 118 -16.92 -2.74 13.98
CA LEU A 118 -16.10 -3.63 13.17
C LEU A 118 -15.45 -2.87 12.03
N TYR A 119 -14.22 -3.26 11.73
CA TYR A 119 -13.44 -2.71 10.62
C TYR A 119 -12.73 -3.83 9.88
N TYR A 120 -12.45 -3.59 8.61
CA TYR A 120 -11.68 -4.51 7.77
C TYR A 120 -10.32 -3.90 7.48
N VAL A 121 -9.27 -4.68 7.65
CA VAL A 121 -7.90 -4.19 7.51
C VAL A 121 -7.18 -4.97 6.41
N ASN A 122 -6.59 -4.21 5.49
CA ASN A 122 -5.62 -4.73 4.53
C ASN A 122 -4.22 -4.38 5.03
N TYR A 123 -3.32 -5.33 5.07
CA TYR A 123 -1.93 -5.10 5.46
C TYR A 123 -1.03 -6.20 4.89
N ASP A 124 0.24 -5.91 4.69
CA ASP A 124 1.19 -6.82 4.07
C ASP A 124 0.60 -7.42 2.80
N SER A 125 0.47 -8.73 2.70
CA SER A 125 -0.20 -9.42 1.59
C SER A 125 -1.62 -9.87 1.94
N LYS A 126 -2.14 -9.49 3.10
CA LYS A 126 -3.43 -9.95 3.62
C LYS A 126 -4.52 -8.93 3.39
N THR A 127 -5.71 -9.43 3.10
CA THR A 127 -6.86 -8.62 2.71
C THR A 127 -8.05 -8.89 3.60
N GLY A 128 -8.70 -7.82 4.06
CA GLY A 128 -10.00 -7.91 4.71
C GLY A 128 -10.03 -8.63 6.05
N GLU A 129 -8.97 -8.53 6.82
CA GLU A 129 -9.00 -9.09 8.17
C GLU A 129 -9.88 -8.23 9.08
N VAL A 130 -10.71 -8.89 9.87
CA VAL A 130 -11.69 -8.22 10.73
C VAL A 130 -11.06 -7.83 12.06
N VAL A 131 -11.24 -6.57 12.44
CA VAL A 131 -10.85 -6.07 13.77
C VAL A 131 -12.08 -5.45 14.42
N SER A 132 -12.13 -5.51 15.76
CA SER A 132 -13.22 -4.96 16.53
C SER A 132 -12.69 -3.82 17.40
N LYS A 133 -13.22 -2.62 17.21
CA LYS A 133 -12.90 -1.44 18.02
C LYS A 133 -13.85 -1.36 19.20
N LYS A 134 -13.29 -1.36 20.38
CA LYS A 134 -14.05 -1.25 21.63
C LYS A 134 -14.05 0.15 22.20
#